data_18b091b6e4850d407da8a73031044681
#
_entry.id   18b091b6e4850d407da8a73031044681
#
_cell.length_a   1.000
_cell.length_b   1.000
_cell.length_c   1.000
_cell.angle_alpha   90.00
_cell.angle_beta   90.00
_cell.angle_gamma   90.00
#
_symmetry.space_group_name_H-M   'P 1'
#
loop_
_entity.id
_entity.type
_entity.pdbx_description
1 polymer ?
#
loop_
_entity_poly.entity_id
_entity_poly.type
_entity_poly.pdbx_seq_one_letter_code
_entity_poly.pdbx_strand_id
1 'polypeptide(L)'
;MLNNPVEGERYLAEPRAVILAPTRELVMQIGEDARELGKFTGLSTVTLIGGADYAKQLQKVNQRVTDIVVATPGRLIDFLQRRDMFLDRVESLVLDEADRMLDMGFIPQVKRIVRSTPKKEDRQTLLFSATFSPDIMNLASQWTYEPITVEIEPERIATENVDQRVYVLESRDRLNVLKNILATPEATSVIVFANRRDQVRRVHERLQKSGLECGILSGEITQAKRTKTLEQFKSGRLRVLIATDVAGRGIHVDGVSHVVNYDLPEDPEDYVHRIGRTGRAGEKGVSISFASEDNAFLLPEIEALLGQSLKCTQVPVDLVNS
;
A
#
# COMPACT_ATOMS: atom_id res chain seq x y z
N MET A 1 23.42 4.45 12.30
CA MET A 1 24.42 3.72 11.49
C MET A 1 25.67 4.56 11.25
N LEU A 2 25.58 5.78 10.73
CA LEU A 2 26.77 6.60 10.45
C LEU A 2 27.55 6.97 11.73
N ASN A 3 26.85 7.27 12.82
CA ASN A 3 27.48 7.63 14.09
C ASN A 3 27.98 6.40 14.90
N ASN A 4 27.58 5.20 14.49
CA ASN A 4 27.99 3.96 15.13
C ASN A 4 28.60 3.03 14.07
N PRO A 5 29.84 3.24 13.64
CA PRO A 5 30.51 2.33 12.72
C PRO A 5 30.65 0.96 13.37
N VAL A 6 30.50 -0.10 12.57
CA VAL A 6 30.74 -1.47 13.06
C VAL A 6 32.22 -1.68 13.28
N GLU A 7 32.56 -2.07 14.48
CA GLU A 7 33.93 -2.54 14.77
C GLU A 7 34.10 -3.99 14.28
N GLY A 8 35.17 -4.25 13.54
CA GLY A 8 35.52 -5.58 13.04
C GLY A 8 35.07 -5.86 11.60
N GLU A 9 35.25 -7.12 11.19
CA GLU A 9 34.92 -7.56 9.82
C GLU A 9 33.41 -7.62 9.59
N ARG A 10 33.01 -7.14 8.42
CA ARG A 10 31.64 -7.22 7.94
C ARG A 10 31.54 -8.23 6.80
N TYR A 11 30.52 -9.07 6.87
CA TYR A 11 30.30 -10.11 5.89
C TYR A 11 29.15 -9.75 4.94
N LEU A 12 29.18 -10.36 3.76
CA LEU A 12 28.07 -10.29 2.81
C LEU A 12 26.82 -10.89 3.45
N ALA A 13 25.66 -10.38 3.06
CA ALA A 13 24.37 -10.90 3.52
C ALA A 13 24.11 -10.79 5.04
N GLU A 14 24.83 -9.95 5.78
CA GLU A 14 24.60 -9.62 7.20
C GLU A 14 24.21 -8.14 7.36
N PRO A 15 22.94 -7.77 7.14
CA PRO A 15 22.48 -6.38 7.23
C PRO A 15 22.45 -5.91 8.69
N ARG A 16 22.67 -4.59 8.85
CA ARG A 16 22.49 -3.88 10.14
C ARG A 16 21.06 -3.42 10.36
N ALA A 17 20.32 -3.17 9.27
CA ALA A 17 18.91 -2.81 9.34
C ALA A 17 18.06 -3.68 8.44
N VAL A 18 16.89 -4.05 8.95
CA VAL A 18 15.85 -4.75 8.22
C VAL A 18 14.57 -3.93 8.29
N ILE A 19 13.99 -3.64 7.13
CA ILE A 19 12.69 -2.98 7.00
C ILE A 19 11.74 -3.96 6.34
N LEU A 20 10.66 -4.30 7.04
CA LEU A 20 9.60 -5.16 6.51
C LEU A 20 8.41 -4.31 6.08
N ALA A 21 7.87 -4.61 4.92
CA ALA A 21 6.64 -4.01 4.43
C ALA A 21 5.77 -5.06 3.72
N PRO A 22 4.44 -4.96 3.80
CA PRO A 22 3.52 -6.00 3.33
C PRO A 22 3.49 -6.14 1.81
N THR A 23 3.74 -5.05 1.08
CA THR A 23 3.60 -5.02 -0.37
C THR A 23 4.94 -4.82 -1.09
N ARG A 24 5.04 -5.37 -2.30
CA ARG A 24 6.24 -5.24 -3.15
C ARG A 24 6.49 -3.78 -3.54
N GLU A 25 5.43 -3.05 -3.79
CA GLU A 25 5.46 -1.65 -4.18
C GLU A 25 6.04 -0.78 -3.07
N LEU A 26 5.58 -0.98 -1.83
CA LEU A 26 6.09 -0.26 -0.67
C LEU A 26 7.57 -0.61 -0.41
N VAL A 27 7.96 -1.89 -0.52
CA VAL A 27 9.37 -2.32 -0.43
C VAL A 27 10.23 -1.63 -1.49
N MET A 28 9.74 -1.53 -2.73
CA MET A 28 10.50 -0.87 -3.80
C MET A 28 10.64 0.64 -3.54
N GLN A 29 9.57 1.30 -3.08
CA GLN A 29 9.59 2.71 -2.73
C GLN A 29 10.54 2.98 -1.56
N ILE A 30 10.37 2.31 -0.42
CA ILE A 30 11.27 2.47 0.73
C ILE A 30 12.73 2.22 0.31
N GLY A 31 12.95 1.22 -0.54
CA GLY A 31 14.29 0.93 -1.05
C GLY A 31 14.86 2.01 -1.97
N GLU A 32 14.04 2.73 -2.71
CA GLU A 32 14.43 3.89 -3.52
C GLU A 32 14.75 5.09 -2.64
N ASP A 33 13.86 5.42 -1.72
CA ASP A 33 14.04 6.49 -0.74
C ASP A 33 15.31 6.26 0.11
N ALA A 34 15.53 5.03 0.58
CA ALA A 34 16.74 4.66 1.33
C ALA A 34 18.02 4.85 0.51
N ARG A 35 18.00 4.56 -0.79
CA ARG A 35 19.15 4.79 -1.68
C ARG A 35 19.39 6.26 -1.96
N GLU A 36 18.33 7.04 -2.16
CA GLU A 36 18.43 8.49 -2.38
C GLU A 36 18.95 9.22 -1.14
N LEU A 37 18.35 8.95 0.02
CA LEU A 37 18.78 9.52 1.30
C LEU A 37 20.19 9.07 1.69
N GLY A 38 20.52 7.80 1.38
CA GLY A 38 21.84 7.22 1.65
C GLY A 38 22.92 7.53 0.62
N LYS A 39 22.64 8.28 -0.44
CA LYS A 39 23.53 8.47 -1.61
C LYS A 39 24.94 8.89 -1.27
N PHE A 40 25.12 9.71 -0.27
CA PHE A 40 26.42 10.26 0.14
C PHE A 40 26.98 9.61 1.43
N THR A 41 26.36 8.54 1.92
CA THR A 41 26.71 7.90 3.19
C THR A 41 27.61 6.66 3.01
N GLY A 42 27.69 6.14 1.79
CA GLY A 42 28.34 4.85 1.52
C GLY A 42 27.51 3.62 1.93
N LEU A 43 26.35 3.82 2.56
CA LEU A 43 25.44 2.72 2.96
C LEU A 43 24.83 2.06 1.73
N SER A 44 24.73 0.74 1.79
CA SER A 44 24.17 -0.09 0.73
C SER A 44 22.76 -0.58 1.08
N THR A 45 21.83 -0.45 0.15
CA THR A 45 20.43 -0.90 0.30
C THR A 45 20.08 -1.96 -0.73
N VAL A 46 19.54 -3.09 -0.28
CA VAL A 46 19.01 -4.16 -1.14
C VAL A 46 17.52 -4.34 -0.87
N THR A 47 16.74 -4.53 -1.94
CA THR A 47 15.30 -4.82 -1.88
C THR A 47 15.03 -6.28 -2.23
N LEU A 48 14.22 -6.97 -1.40
CA LEU A 48 13.86 -8.38 -1.56
C LEU A 48 12.34 -8.53 -1.66
N ILE A 49 11.86 -8.89 -2.86
CA ILE A 49 10.42 -9.01 -3.13
C ILE A 49 10.05 -10.35 -3.74
N GLY A 50 8.92 -10.91 -3.35
CA GLY A 50 8.36 -12.11 -3.96
C GLY A 50 7.96 -11.88 -5.42
N GLY A 51 7.93 -12.95 -6.23
CA GLY A 51 7.54 -12.87 -7.65
C GLY A 51 8.57 -12.24 -8.58
N ALA A 52 9.69 -11.76 -8.06
CA ALA A 52 10.86 -11.37 -8.86
C ALA A 52 11.91 -12.49 -8.86
N ASP A 53 12.82 -12.44 -9.83
CA ASP A 53 13.87 -13.44 -9.99
C ASP A 53 14.75 -13.52 -8.72
N TYR A 54 14.82 -14.72 -8.14
CA TYR A 54 15.56 -14.98 -6.92
C TYR A 54 17.08 -14.84 -7.15
N ALA A 55 17.59 -15.41 -8.24
CA ALA A 55 19.03 -15.41 -8.53
C ALA A 55 19.58 -13.99 -8.73
N LYS A 56 18.81 -13.12 -9.38
CA LYS A 56 19.18 -11.70 -9.53
C LYS A 56 19.19 -10.95 -8.19
N GLN A 57 18.27 -11.28 -7.27
CA GLN A 57 18.28 -10.69 -5.94
C GLN A 57 19.45 -11.21 -5.12
N LEU A 58 19.73 -12.50 -5.16
CA LEU A 58 20.90 -13.12 -4.51
C LEU A 58 22.21 -12.53 -5.02
N GLN A 59 22.33 -12.35 -6.33
CA GLN A 59 23.49 -11.68 -6.91
C GLN A 59 23.73 -10.29 -6.32
N LYS A 60 22.67 -9.48 -6.15
CA LYS A 60 22.77 -8.14 -5.53
C LYS A 60 23.23 -8.20 -4.07
N VAL A 61 22.73 -9.17 -3.30
CA VAL A 61 23.13 -9.39 -1.90
C VAL A 61 24.63 -9.75 -1.81
N ASN A 62 25.13 -10.52 -2.77
CA ASN A 62 26.51 -11.01 -2.80
C ASN A 62 27.52 -10.07 -3.50
N GLN A 63 27.06 -8.96 -4.09
CA GLN A 63 27.95 -8.02 -4.78
C GLN A 63 28.77 -7.15 -3.83
N ARG A 64 28.19 -6.78 -2.68
CA ARG A 64 28.85 -5.95 -1.67
C ARG A 64 28.19 -6.17 -0.30
N VAL A 65 28.87 -5.74 0.75
CA VAL A 65 28.30 -5.73 2.09
C VAL A 65 26.99 -4.93 2.07
N THR A 66 25.92 -5.54 2.56
CA THR A 66 24.58 -4.94 2.61
C THR A 66 24.36 -4.33 4.00
N ASP A 67 24.02 -3.04 4.06
CA ASP A 67 23.71 -2.33 5.30
C ASP A 67 22.22 -2.42 5.62
N ILE A 68 21.38 -2.19 4.63
CA ILE A 68 19.92 -2.09 4.78
C ILE A 68 19.26 -3.10 3.84
N VAL A 69 18.40 -3.93 4.41
CA VAL A 69 17.51 -4.80 3.64
C VAL A 69 16.10 -4.31 3.80
N VAL A 70 15.42 -4.04 2.67
CA VAL A 70 13.98 -3.75 2.62
C VAL A 70 13.30 -4.94 1.97
N ALA A 71 12.35 -5.58 2.66
CA ALA A 71 11.82 -6.86 2.19
C ALA A 71 10.32 -7.06 2.43
N THR A 72 9.69 -7.84 1.54
CA THR A 72 8.44 -8.51 1.89
C THR A 72 8.73 -9.73 2.78
N PRO A 73 7.87 -10.01 3.81
CA PRO A 73 8.14 -11.08 4.77
C PRO A 73 8.42 -12.44 4.14
N GLY A 74 7.59 -12.86 3.16
CA GLY A 74 7.76 -14.16 2.50
C GLY A 74 9.11 -14.31 1.79
N ARG A 75 9.57 -13.27 1.07
CA ARG A 75 10.85 -13.33 0.35
C ARG A 75 12.05 -13.33 1.30
N LEU A 76 11.98 -12.57 2.39
CA LEU A 76 13.06 -12.62 3.37
C LEU A 76 13.16 -14.00 4.02
N ILE A 77 12.03 -14.64 4.33
CA ILE A 77 12.01 -16.03 4.82
C ILE A 77 12.67 -17.00 3.83
N ASP A 78 12.44 -16.85 2.51
CA ASP A 78 13.11 -17.70 1.51
C ASP A 78 14.64 -17.57 1.61
N PHE A 79 15.17 -16.35 1.78
CA PHE A 79 16.61 -16.11 1.94
C PHE A 79 17.16 -16.70 3.23
N LEU A 80 16.44 -16.56 4.35
CA LEU A 80 16.84 -17.14 5.64
C LEU A 80 16.85 -18.67 5.62
N GLN A 81 15.83 -19.28 5.00
CA GLN A 81 15.72 -20.74 4.90
C GLN A 81 16.82 -21.36 4.04
N ARG A 82 17.24 -20.67 3.00
CA ARG A 82 18.34 -21.09 2.10
C ARG A 82 19.72 -20.75 2.66
N ARG A 83 19.77 -20.03 3.79
CA ARG A 83 21.02 -19.52 4.39
C ARG A 83 21.77 -18.56 3.45
N ASP A 84 21.02 -17.84 2.61
CA ASP A 84 21.52 -16.80 1.72
C ASP A 84 21.52 -15.41 2.40
N MET A 85 21.04 -15.33 3.66
CA MET A 85 21.08 -14.14 4.51
C MET A 85 21.02 -14.52 5.97
N PHE A 86 21.68 -13.73 6.83
CA PHE A 86 21.76 -13.90 8.28
C PHE A 86 21.41 -12.59 8.96
N LEU A 87 20.60 -12.64 10.02
CA LEU A 87 20.09 -11.43 10.69
C LEU A 87 20.66 -11.24 12.11
N ASP A 88 21.66 -12.00 12.48
CA ASP A 88 22.25 -11.99 13.83
C ASP A 88 22.92 -10.65 14.20
N ARG A 89 23.20 -9.80 13.21
CA ARG A 89 23.82 -8.48 13.40
C ARG A 89 22.86 -7.31 13.14
N VAL A 90 21.57 -7.56 13.14
CA VAL A 90 20.55 -6.52 12.94
C VAL A 90 20.48 -5.63 14.18
N GLU A 91 20.80 -4.37 14.02
CA GLU A 91 20.73 -3.33 15.04
C GLU A 91 19.38 -2.59 15.00
N SER A 92 18.75 -2.53 13.83
CA SER A 92 17.46 -1.84 13.64
C SER A 92 16.50 -2.72 12.86
N LEU A 93 15.32 -2.96 13.44
CA LEU A 93 14.22 -3.67 12.82
C LEU A 93 13.04 -2.70 12.66
N VAL A 94 12.58 -2.50 11.45
CA VAL A 94 11.43 -1.65 11.14
C VAL A 94 10.30 -2.51 10.57
N LEU A 95 9.11 -2.33 11.11
CA LEU A 95 7.88 -2.96 10.66
C LEU A 95 6.96 -1.84 10.17
N ASP A 96 6.76 -1.73 8.87
CA ASP A 96 5.92 -0.70 8.27
C ASP A 96 4.60 -1.27 7.78
N GLU A 97 3.51 -0.53 7.95
CA GLU A 97 2.14 -1.01 7.76
C GLU A 97 1.88 -2.32 8.53
N ALA A 98 2.12 -2.32 9.85
CA ALA A 98 2.03 -3.53 10.69
C ALA A 98 0.60 -4.11 10.76
N ASP A 99 -0.42 -3.25 10.85
CA ASP A 99 -1.84 -3.60 10.74
C ASP A 99 -2.11 -4.41 9.48
N ARG A 100 -1.55 -3.95 8.40
CA ARG A 100 -1.70 -4.60 7.12
C ARG A 100 -0.97 -5.92 7.02
N MET A 101 0.20 -6.06 7.63
CA MET A 101 0.86 -7.37 7.73
C MET A 101 0.01 -8.36 8.53
N LEU A 102 -0.78 -7.86 9.50
CA LEU A 102 -1.74 -8.65 10.24
C LEU A 102 -2.88 -9.12 9.33
N ASP A 103 -3.56 -8.21 8.61
CA ASP A 103 -4.68 -8.50 7.73
C ASP A 103 -4.32 -9.47 6.60
N MET A 104 -3.12 -9.33 6.05
CA MET A 104 -2.61 -10.23 5.00
C MET A 104 -2.10 -11.58 5.53
N GLY A 105 -2.19 -11.82 6.82
CA GLY A 105 -1.77 -13.07 7.43
C GLY A 105 -0.25 -13.28 7.45
N PHE A 106 0.56 -12.21 7.38
CA PHE A 106 2.03 -12.30 7.41
C PHE A 106 2.63 -12.43 8.79
N ILE A 107 1.84 -12.33 9.86
CA ILE A 107 2.34 -12.39 11.24
C ILE A 107 3.18 -13.65 11.53
N PRO A 108 2.82 -14.86 11.05
CA PRO A 108 3.68 -16.03 11.25
C PRO A 108 5.08 -15.86 10.63
N GLN A 109 5.18 -15.27 9.43
CA GLN A 109 6.45 -15.01 8.76
C GLN A 109 7.24 -13.92 9.52
N VAL A 110 6.58 -12.83 9.91
CA VAL A 110 7.19 -11.74 10.68
C VAL A 110 7.74 -12.28 12.01
N LYS A 111 6.98 -13.09 12.75
CA LYS A 111 7.46 -13.74 13.99
C LYS A 111 8.73 -14.56 13.78
N ARG A 112 8.84 -15.27 12.65
CA ARG A 112 10.06 -16.04 12.32
C ARG A 112 11.24 -15.12 12.05
N ILE A 113 11.03 -14.03 11.31
CA ILE A 113 12.07 -13.03 11.02
C ILE A 113 12.55 -12.38 12.33
N VAL A 114 11.63 -11.93 13.18
CA VAL A 114 11.93 -11.31 14.47
C VAL A 114 12.79 -12.26 15.35
N ARG A 115 12.48 -13.56 15.35
CA ARG A 115 13.26 -14.57 16.08
C ARG A 115 14.67 -14.82 15.51
N SER A 116 14.90 -14.45 14.26
CA SER A 116 16.20 -14.57 13.60
C SER A 116 17.09 -13.32 13.78
N THR A 117 16.58 -12.28 14.42
CA THR A 117 17.33 -11.07 14.79
C THR A 117 17.78 -11.13 16.25
N PRO A 118 18.73 -10.30 16.71
CA PRO A 118 19.10 -10.18 18.11
C PRO A 118 17.88 -9.94 19.02
N LYS A 119 18.04 -10.15 20.32
CA LYS A 119 16.99 -9.89 21.30
C LYS A 119 16.52 -8.44 21.21
N LYS A 120 15.29 -8.18 21.65
CA LYS A 120 14.70 -6.84 21.58
C LYS A 120 15.43 -5.79 22.41
N GLU A 121 16.17 -6.23 23.43
CA GLU A 121 17.03 -5.41 24.27
C GLU A 121 18.32 -4.98 23.55
N ASP A 122 18.78 -5.79 22.59
CA ASP A 122 20.03 -5.61 21.84
C ASP A 122 19.83 -4.95 20.47
N ARG A 123 18.60 -4.60 20.12
CA ARG A 123 18.25 -3.91 18.87
C ARG A 123 17.21 -2.82 19.08
N GLN A 124 17.21 -1.83 18.21
CA GLN A 124 16.09 -0.90 18.11
C GLN A 124 14.98 -1.52 17.24
N THR A 125 13.75 -1.51 17.73
CA THR A 125 12.57 -1.92 16.94
C THR A 125 11.63 -0.73 16.78
N LEU A 126 11.26 -0.42 15.53
CA LEU A 126 10.27 0.61 15.19
C LEU A 126 9.09 -0.09 14.52
N LEU A 127 7.90 0.24 14.98
CA LEU A 127 6.65 -0.29 14.43
C LEU A 127 5.78 0.88 13.99
N PHE A 128 5.45 0.90 12.70
CA PHE A 128 4.55 1.88 12.10
C PHE A 128 3.24 1.18 11.71
N SER A 129 2.13 1.78 12.07
CA SER A 129 0.79 1.25 11.81
C SER A 129 -0.19 2.41 11.69
N ALA A 130 -1.17 2.28 10.80
CA ALA A 130 -2.25 3.26 10.70
C ALA A 130 -3.26 3.09 11.84
N THR A 131 -3.37 1.88 12.41
CA THR A 131 -4.28 1.56 13.50
C THR A 131 -3.54 0.97 14.70
N PHE A 132 -4.03 1.24 15.89
CA PHE A 132 -3.53 0.71 17.16
C PHE A 132 -4.52 -0.30 17.77
N SER A 133 -4.94 -1.29 16.97
CA SER A 133 -5.80 -2.37 17.45
C SER A 133 -5.14 -3.15 18.61
N PRO A 134 -5.91 -3.83 19.47
CA PRO A 134 -5.36 -4.65 20.55
C PRO A 134 -4.33 -5.68 20.06
N ASP A 135 -4.51 -6.22 18.87
CA ASP A 135 -3.57 -7.17 18.26
C ASP A 135 -2.24 -6.51 17.90
N ILE A 136 -2.28 -5.30 17.31
CA ILE A 136 -1.07 -4.53 16.99
C ILE A 136 -0.34 -4.12 18.26
N MET A 137 -1.05 -3.66 19.29
CA MET A 137 -0.45 -3.32 20.58
C MET A 137 0.19 -4.52 21.26
N ASN A 138 -0.45 -5.69 21.17
CA ASN A 138 0.13 -6.95 21.67
C ASN A 138 1.41 -7.34 20.90
N LEU A 139 1.45 -7.19 19.58
CA LEU A 139 2.66 -7.44 18.79
C LEU A 139 3.76 -6.43 19.13
N ALA A 140 3.43 -5.16 19.28
CA ALA A 140 4.37 -4.11 19.66
C ALA A 140 5.04 -4.45 21.01
N SER A 141 4.26 -4.82 22.03
CA SER A 141 4.79 -5.17 23.36
C SER A 141 5.74 -6.37 23.32
N GLN A 142 5.51 -7.35 22.43
CA GLN A 142 6.35 -8.52 22.28
C GLN A 142 7.69 -8.21 21.59
N TRP A 143 7.69 -7.27 20.62
CA TRP A 143 8.82 -7.08 19.72
C TRP A 143 9.66 -5.82 20.00
N THR A 144 9.12 -4.88 20.78
CA THR A 144 9.82 -3.67 21.20
C THR A 144 10.31 -3.79 22.66
N TYR A 145 11.32 -3.01 23.00
CA TYR A 145 11.84 -2.86 24.35
C TYR A 145 11.62 -1.42 24.82
N GLU A 146 10.93 -1.24 25.95
CA GLU A 146 10.57 0.07 26.50
C GLU A 146 10.09 1.08 25.43
N PRO A 147 9.02 0.75 24.68
CA PRO A 147 8.61 1.56 23.54
C PRO A 147 8.05 2.91 23.97
N ILE A 148 8.41 3.93 23.21
CA ILE A 148 7.70 5.22 23.24
C ILE A 148 6.60 5.12 22.18
N THR A 149 5.36 5.35 22.62
CA THR A 149 4.22 5.44 21.69
C THR A 149 4.06 6.88 21.25
N VAL A 150 4.10 7.11 19.95
CA VAL A 150 3.76 8.38 19.32
C VAL A 150 2.50 8.16 18.52
N GLU A 151 1.40 8.64 19.01
CA GLU A 151 0.12 8.62 18.33
C GLU A 151 -0.14 10.01 17.75
N ILE A 152 -0.29 10.05 16.46
CA ILE A 152 -0.82 11.22 15.77
C ILE A 152 -2.29 10.87 15.56
N GLU A 153 -3.17 11.55 16.31
CA GLU A 153 -4.60 11.42 16.03
C GLU A 153 -4.79 11.52 14.52
N PRO A 154 -5.50 10.58 13.88
CA PRO A 154 -5.81 10.71 12.47
C PRO A 154 -6.49 12.07 12.36
N GLU A 155 -5.70 13.07 11.96
CA GLU A 155 -6.26 14.37 11.70
C GLU A 155 -7.44 14.09 10.78
N ARG A 156 -8.57 14.70 11.04
CA ARG A 156 -9.69 14.83 10.09
C ARG A 156 -9.22 15.27 8.70
N ILE A 157 -7.96 15.60 8.59
CA ILE A 157 -7.19 16.12 7.47
C ILE A 157 -7.21 15.21 6.24
N ALA A 158 -7.17 13.88 6.36
CA ALA A 158 -7.26 13.01 5.18
C ALA A 158 -8.65 13.11 4.52
N THR A 159 -9.67 13.57 5.26
CA THR A 159 -11.02 13.75 4.76
C THR A 159 -11.36 15.21 4.47
N GLU A 160 -10.68 16.19 5.09
CA GLU A 160 -10.97 17.63 4.90
C GLU A 160 -10.61 18.12 3.49
N ASN A 161 -9.58 17.56 2.87
CA ASN A 161 -9.19 17.91 1.51
C ASN A 161 -9.85 17.05 0.43
N VAL A 162 -10.72 16.09 0.83
CA VAL A 162 -11.41 15.20 -0.12
C VAL A 162 -12.90 15.51 -0.13
N ASP A 163 -13.40 15.97 -1.26
CA ASP A 163 -14.83 16.12 -1.51
C ASP A 163 -15.44 14.71 -1.68
N GLN A 164 -16.12 14.24 -0.63
CA GLN A 164 -16.70 12.89 -0.58
C GLN A 164 -18.16 12.92 -1.04
N ARG A 165 -18.42 12.22 -2.14
CA ARG A 165 -19.74 12.08 -2.75
C ARG A 165 -20.19 10.63 -2.71
N VAL A 166 -21.40 10.37 -2.24
CA VAL A 166 -22.02 9.04 -2.30
C VAL A 166 -23.22 9.10 -3.22
N TYR A 167 -23.17 8.37 -4.32
CA TYR A 167 -24.27 8.27 -5.27
C TYR A 167 -25.05 6.99 -5.04
N VAL A 168 -26.38 7.14 -4.82
CA VAL A 168 -27.30 6.02 -4.73
C VAL A 168 -27.78 5.67 -6.14
N LEU A 169 -27.53 4.42 -6.56
CA LEU A 169 -27.85 3.94 -7.90
C LEU A 169 -28.03 2.43 -7.92
N GLU A 170 -28.70 1.92 -8.94
CA GLU A 170 -28.82 0.48 -9.14
C GLU A 170 -27.48 -0.12 -9.63
N SER A 171 -27.17 -1.35 -9.23
CA SER A 171 -25.94 -2.04 -9.61
C SER A 171 -25.70 -2.11 -11.12
N ARG A 172 -26.79 -2.18 -11.91
CA ARG A 172 -26.73 -2.18 -13.38
C ARG A 172 -26.22 -0.88 -13.99
N ASP A 173 -26.43 0.25 -13.31
CA ASP A 173 -26.11 1.60 -13.82
C ASP A 173 -24.68 2.05 -13.47
N ARG A 174 -24.02 1.39 -12.51
CA ARG A 174 -22.67 1.73 -12.04
C ARG A 174 -21.67 1.96 -13.18
N LEU A 175 -21.68 1.11 -14.21
CA LEU A 175 -20.71 1.22 -15.29
C LEU A 175 -20.95 2.45 -16.18
N ASN A 176 -22.22 2.79 -16.46
CA ASN A 176 -22.56 3.97 -17.26
C ASN A 176 -22.20 5.24 -16.50
N VAL A 177 -22.57 5.33 -15.23
CA VAL A 177 -22.18 6.45 -14.36
C VAL A 177 -20.65 6.58 -14.26
N LEU A 178 -19.91 5.48 -14.11
CA LEU A 178 -18.46 5.49 -14.12
C LEU A 178 -17.90 6.06 -15.44
N LYS A 179 -18.42 5.63 -16.59
CA LYS A 179 -17.99 6.16 -17.91
C LYS A 179 -18.19 7.67 -18.01
N ASN A 180 -19.34 8.17 -17.54
CA ASN A 180 -19.67 9.57 -17.59
C ASN A 180 -18.78 10.39 -16.64
N ILE A 181 -18.48 9.88 -15.44
CA ILE A 181 -17.46 10.47 -14.55
C ILE A 181 -16.09 10.54 -15.25
N LEU A 182 -15.67 9.46 -15.89
CA LEU A 182 -14.39 9.41 -16.61
C LEU A 182 -14.36 10.31 -17.86
N ALA A 183 -15.49 10.73 -18.38
CA ALA A 183 -15.59 11.66 -19.49
C ALA A 183 -15.51 13.14 -19.05
N THR A 184 -15.65 13.43 -17.76
CA THR A 184 -15.54 14.81 -17.26
C THR A 184 -14.11 15.34 -17.37
N PRO A 185 -13.91 16.63 -17.69
CA PRO A 185 -12.58 17.23 -17.81
C PRO A 185 -11.75 17.19 -16.51
N GLU A 186 -12.44 17.22 -15.36
CA GLU A 186 -11.85 17.22 -14.03
C GLU A 186 -11.23 15.85 -13.64
N ALA A 187 -11.70 14.77 -14.26
CA ALA A 187 -11.22 13.41 -14.00
C ALA A 187 -9.89 13.14 -14.72
N THR A 188 -8.84 13.86 -14.35
CA THR A 188 -7.53 13.83 -15.03
C THR A 188 -6.68 12.60 -14.66
N SER A 189 -6.74 12.15 -13.42
CA SER A 189 -6.05 10.94 -12.92
C SER A 189 -6.98 10.23 -11.95
N VAL A 190 -7.42 9.01 -12.28
CA VAL A 190 -8.52 8.33 -11.59
C VAL A 190 -8.11 6.93 -11.15
N ILE A 191 -8.35 6.61 -9.87
CA ILE A 191 -8.26 5.22 -9.38
C ILE A 191 -9.68 4.72 -9.10
N VAL A 192 -10.02 3.58 -9.69
CA VAL A 192 -11.32 2.90 -9.51
C VAL A 192 -11.09 1.65 -8.66
N PHE A 193 -11.74 1.58 -7.51
CA PHE A 193 -11.67 0.42 -6.61
C PHE A 193 -12.90 -0.47 -6.75
N ALA A 194 -12.68 -1.76 -6.85
CA ALA A 194 -13.70 -2.79 -6.74
C ALA A 194 -13.21 -3.92 -5.83
N ASN A 195 -14.13 -4.55 -5.08
CA ASN A 195 -13.77 -5.52 -4.03
C ASN A 195 -13.22 -6.84 -4.62
N ARG A 196 -13.72 -7.27 -5.78
CA ARG A 196 -13.44 -8.59 -6.34
C ARG A 196 -12.60 -8.53 -7.62
N ARG A 197 -11.67 -9.47 -7.76
CA ARG A 197 -10.77 -9.57 -8.94
C ARG A 197 -11.55 -9.73 -10.26
N ASP A 198 -12.59 -10.55 -10.25
CA ASP A 198 -13.43 -10.77 -11.42
C ASP A 198 -14.19 -9.50 -11.83
N GLN A 199 -14.58 -8.67 -10.87
CA GLN A 199 -15.23 -7.40 -11.11
C GLN A 199 -14.25 -6.35 -11.67
N VAL A 200 -13.06 -6.24 -11.09
CA VAL A 200 -11.97 -5.40 -11.63
C VAL A 200 -11.70 -5.75 -13.09
N ARG A 201 -11.61 -7.05 -13.42
CA ARG A 201 -11.42 -7.50 -14.80
C ARG A 201 -12.61 -7.10 -15.69
N ARG A 202 -13.85 -7.35 -15.24
CA ARG A 202 -15.07 -7.00 -16.00
C ARG A 202 -15.17 -5.50 -16.27
N VAL A 203 -14.92 -4.67 -15.26
CA VAL A 203 -14.94 -3.19 -15.42
C VAL A 203 -13.86 -2.77 -16.43
N HIS A 204 -12.64 -3.29 -16.30
CA HIS A 204 -11.54 -3.02 -17.22
C HIS A 204 -11.89 -3.36 -18.68
N GLU A 205 -12.36 -4.59 -18.92
CA GLU A 205 -12.74 -5.06 -20.29
C GLU A 205 -13.85 -4.19 -20.90
N ARG A 206 -14.86 -3.80 -20.08
CA ARG A 206 -15.98 -2.98 -20.56
C ARG A 206 -15.57 -1.54 -20.86
N LEU A 207 -14.68 -0.96 -20.06
CA LEU A 207 -14.13 0.37 -20.34
C LEU A 207 -13.27 0.36 -21.61
N GLN A 208 -12.42 -0.65 -21.79
CA GLN A 208 -11.61 -0.81 -23.02
C GLN A 208 -12.49 -0.98 -24.27
N LYS A 209 -13.56 -1.78 -24.20
CA LYS A 209 -14.53 -1.92 -25.31
C LYS A 209 -15.25 -0.61 -25.63
N SER A 210 -15.31 0.33 -24.70
CA SER A 210 -15.86 1.67 -24.92
C SER A 210 -14.79 2.67 -25.39
N GLY A 211 -13.58 2.22 -25.73
CA GLY A 211 -12.49 3.08 -26.21
C GLY A 211 -11.73 3.84 -25.11
N LEU A 212 -12.00 3.55 -23.82
CA LEU A 212 -11.30 4.18 -22.71
C LEU A 212 -10.04 3.41 -22.37
N GLU A 213 -8.88 4.03 -22.52
CA GLU A 213 -7.62 3.44 -22.05
C GLU A 213 -7.55 3.41 -20.53
N CYS A 214 -7.40 2.21 -19.97
CA CYS A 214 -7.29 2.00 -18.55
C CYS A 214 -6.33 0.86 -18.23
N GLY A 215 -5.65 0.95 -17.09
CA GLY A 215 -4.81 -0.09 -16.53
C GLY A 215 -5.53 -0.89 -15.48
N ILE A 216 -5.03 -2.10 -15.23
CA ILE A 216 -5.58 -2.99 -14.22
C ILE A 216 -4.49 -3.41 -13.24
N LEU A 217 -4.83 -3.40 -11.93
CA LEU A 217 -4.01 -3.97 -10.87
C LEU A 217 -4.82 -4.99 -10.07
N SER A 218 -4.44 -6.23 -10.19
CA SER A 218 -5.01 -7.35 -9.42
C SER A 218 -3.91 -8.36 -9.09
N GLY A 219 -4.19 -9.28 -8.15
CA GLY A 219 -3.21 -10.30 -7.77
C GLY A 219 -2.84 -11.30 -8.88
N GLU A 220 -3.58 -11.32 -10.00
CA GLU A 220 -3.34 -12.22 -11.14
C GLU A 220 -2.31 -11.67 -12.14
N ILE A 221 -1.94 -10.40 -12.01
CA ILE A 221 -1.03 -9.73 -12.95
C ILE A 221 0.42 -9.98 -12.56
N THR A 222 1.25 -10.32 -13.55
CA THR A 222 2.69 -10.48 -13.33
C THR A 222 3.32 -9.19 -12.80
N GLN A 223 4.35 -9.31 -11.96
CA GLN A 223 5.01 -8.16 -11.35
C GLN A 223 5.55 -7.17 -12.41
N ALA A 224 6.11 -7.67 -13.51
CA ALA A 224 6.61 -6.83 -14.59
C ALA A 224 5.49 -5.97 -15.22
N LYS A 225 4.31 -6.58 -15.49
CA LYS A 225 3.16 -5.85 -16.04
C LYS A 225 2.63 -4.83 -15.02
N ARG A 226 2.60 -5.21 -13.73
CA ARG A 226 2.16 -4.34 -12.63
C ARG A 226 3.04 -3.09 -12.52
N THR A 227 4.37 -3.26 -12.48
CA THR A 227 5.34 -2.16 -12.45
C THR A 227 5.14 -1.23 -13.64
N LYS A 228 5.07 -1.79 -14.86
CA LYS A 228 4.85 -1.01 -16.08
C LYS A 228 3.55 -0.21 -16.04
N THR A 229 2.46 -0.81 -15.57
CA THR A 229 1.15 -0.14 -15.46
C THR A 229 1.21 1.04 -14.48
N LEU A 230 1.87 0.84 -13.32
CA LEU A 230 2.06 1.91 -12.33
C LEU A 230 2.94 3.04 -12.86
N GLU A 231 4.03 2.75 -13.56
CA GLU A 231 4.89 3.75 -14.18
C GLU A 231 4.12 4.58 -15.24
N GLN A 232 3.29 3.91 -16.04
CA GLN A 232 2.44 4.59 -17.01
C GLN A 232 1.41 5.50 -16.34
N PHE A 233 0.83 5.07 -15.22
CA PHE A 233 -0.11 5.86 -14.45
C PHE A 233 0.60 7.05 -13.77
N LYS A 234 1.72 6.83 -13.09
CA LYS A 234 2.54 7.89 -12.49
C LYS A 234 3.01 8.95 -13.49
N SER A 235 3.36 8.54 -14.70
CA SER A 235 3.80 9.46 -15.76
C SER A 235 2.65 10.15 -16.51
N GLY A 236 1.38 9.91 -16.13
CA GLY A 236 0.21 10.48 -16.81
C GLY A 236 -0.08 9.87 -18.18
N ARG A 237 0.70 8.88 -18.64
CA ARG A 237 0.42 8.16 -19.90
C ARG A 237 -0.83 7.30 -19.84
N LEU A 238 -1.20 6.89 -18.64
CA LEU A 238 -2.40 6.14 -18.33
C LEU A 238 -3.21 6.95 -17.33
N ARG A 239 -4.43 7.36 -17.71
CA ARG A 239 -5.27 8.22 -16.89
C ARG A 239 -6.13 7.46 -15.86
N VAL A 240 -6.49 6.23 -16.15
CA VAL A 240 -7.43 5.43 -15.32
C VAL A 240 -6.77 4.13 -14.88
N LEU A 241 -6.82 3.87 -13.57
CA LEU A 241 -6.33 2.65 -12.97
C LEU A 241 -7.47 1.94 -12.25
N ILE A 242 -7.68 0.65 -12.50
CA ILE A 242 -8.70 -0.15 -11.84
C ILE A 242 -8.01 -1.19 -10.95
N ALA A 243 -8.36 -1.21 -9.67
CA ALA A 243 -7.67 -2.02 -8.69
C ALA A 243 -8.60 -2.69 -7.66
N THR A 244 -8.14 -3.80 -7.09
CA THR A 244 -8.64 -4.28 -5.79
C THR A 244 -7.86 -3.62 -4.66
N ASP A 245 -8.39 -3.64 -3.43
CA ASP A 245 -7.70 -3.07 -2.26
C ASP A 245 -6.29 -3.64 -2.11
N VAL A 246 -6.15 -4.95 -2.07
CA VAL A 246 -4.84 -5.62 -1.94
C VAL A 246 -3.85 -5.17 -3.03
N ALA A 247 -4.33 -4.92 -4.23
CA ALA A 247 -3.48 -4.49 -5.34
C ALA A 247 -3.31 -2.97 -5.44
N GLY A 248 -4.28 -2.21 -4.98
CA GLY A 248 -4.26 -0.74 -4.96
C GLY A 248 -3.53 -0.15 -3.76
N ARG A 249 -3.33 -0.95 -2.75
CA ARG A 249 -2.61 -0.59 -1.54
C ARG A 249 -1.09 -0.49 -1.81
N GLY A 250 -0.39 0.40 -1.10
CA GLY A 250 1.04 0.69 -1.34
C GLY A 250 1.32 1.43 -2.65
N ILE A 251 0.27 1.85 -3.37
CA ILE A 251 0.42 2.74 -4.53
C ILE A 251 0.59 4.17 -4.00
N HIS A 252 1.81 4.63 -3.97
CA HIS A 252 2.08 6.04 -3.79
C HIS A 252 2.11 6.72 -5.17
N VAL A 253 1.03 7.40 -5.49
CA VAL A 253 0.90 8.24 -6.67
C VAL A 253 0.37 9.57 -6.18
N ASP A 254 1.11 10.62 -6.48
CA ASP A 254 0.68 11.99 -6.24
C ASP A 254 -0.19 12.47 -7.41
N GLY A 255 -1.02 13.48 -7.16
CA GLY A 255 -1.84 14.09 -8.22
C GLY A 255 -3.02 13.23 -8.70
N VAL A 256 -3.51 12.30 -7.88
CA VAL A 256 -4.76 11.58 -8.17
C VAL A 256 -5.93 12.54 -7.96
N SER A 257 -6.62 12.90 -9.04
CA SER A 257 -7.75 13.83 -9.00
C SER A 257 -9.01 13.19 -8.41
N HIS A 258 -9.27 11.93 -8.77
CA HIS A 258 -10.47 11.21 -8.36
C HIS A 258 -10.18 9.80 -7.86
N VAL A 259 -10.86 9.42 -6.79
CA VAL A 259 -11.02 8.04 -6.37
C VAL A 259 -12.47 7.63 -6.57
N VAL A 260 -12.72 6.54 -7.27
CA VAL A 260 -14.06 6.00 -7.44
C VAL A 260 -14.15 4.65 -6.73
N ASN A 261 -14.97 4.58 -5.69
CA ASN A 261 -15.35 3.31 -5.06
C ASN A 261 -16.51 2.70 -5.87
N TYR A 262 -16.16 1.89 -6.87
CA TYR A 262 -17.15 1.15 -7.67
C TYR A 262 -17.98 0.19 -6.82
N ASP A 263 -17.35 -0.36 -5.76
CA ASP A 263 -18.00 -1.01 -4.63
C ASP A 263 -17.55 -0.33 -3.35
N LEU A 264 -18.46 -0.17 -2.40
CA LEU A 264 -18.08 0.17 -1.02
C LEU A 264 -17.20 -0.95 -0.46
N PRO A 265 -16.12 -0.63 0.27
CA PRO A 265 -15.28 -1.63 0.88
C PRO A 265 -16.02 -2.38 1.99
N GLU A 266 -15.70 -3.66 2.16
CA GLU A 266 -16.24 -4.50 3.24
C GLU A 266 -15.63 -4.13 4.60
N ASP A 267 -14.38 -3.65 4.60
CA ASP A 267 -13.70 -3.12 5.76
C ASP A 267 -13.75 -1.58 5.75
N PRO A 268 -14.31 -0.93 6.78
CA PRO A 268 -14.37 0.53 6.86
C PRO A 268 -12.99 1.22 6.77
N GLU A 269 -11.93 0.61 7.30
CA GLU A 269 -10.57 1.15 7.21
C GLU A 269 -10.09 1.26 5.76
N ASP A 270 -10.50 0.32 4.90
CA ASP A 270 -10.20 0.39 3.47
C ASP A 270 -10.82 1.61 2.79
N TYR A 271 -11.97 2.09 3.27
CA TYR A 271 -12.55 3.33 2.76
C TYR A 271 -11.59 4.51 2.94
N VAL A 272 -11.05 4.68 4.13
CA VAL A 272 -10.08 5.75 4.43
C VAL A 272 -8.80 5.58 3.59
N HIS A 273 -8.31 4.36 3.48
CA HIS A 273 -7.13 4.05 2.68
C HIS A 273 -7.34 4.33 1.18
N ARG A 274 -8.54 4.07 0.64
CA ARG A 274 -8.89 4.36 -0.75
C ARG A 274 -8.96 5.86 -1.01
N ILE A 275 -9.77 6.58 -0.23
CA ILE A 275 -9.95 8.02 -0.43
C ILE A 275 -8.65 8.79 -0.17
N GLY A 276 -7.80 8.32 0.74
CA GLY A 276 -6.46 8.86 0.98
C GLY A 276 -5.48 8.68 -0.19
N ARG A 277 -5.90 8.16 -1.36
CA ARG A 277 -5.11 8.20 -2.61
C ARG A 277 -5.26 9.55 -3.32
N THR A 278 -6.26 10.35 -2.99
CA THR A 278 -6.43 11.73 -3.47
C THR A 278 -6.36 12.72 -2.31
N GLY A 279 -6.35 14.00 -2.57
CA GLY A 279 -6.31 15.04 -1.53
C GLY A 279 -4.99 15.16 -0.77
N ARG A 280 -3.87 14.71 -1.34
CA ARG A 280 -2.53 14.73 -0.72
C ARG A 280 -1.79 16.04 -0.96
N ALA A 281 -0.81 16.32 -0.11
CA ALA A 281 0.09 17.47 -0.21
C ALA A 281 -0.62 18.83 -0.28
N GLY A 282 -1.81 18.95 0.33
CA GLY A 282 -2.60 20.18 0.32
C GLY A 282 -3.46 20.41 -0.92
N GLU A 283 -3.43 19.49 -1.89
CA GLU A 283 -4.32 19.52 -3.05
C GLU A 283 -5.73 19.01 -2.69
N LYS A 284 -6.75 19.54 -3.38
CA LYS A 284 -8.12 19.05 -3.24
C LYS A 284 -8.32 17.81 -4.11
N GLY A 285 -8.99 16.81 -3.56
CA GLY A 285 -9.36 15.59 -4.26
C GLY A 285 -10.85 15.32 -4.23
N VAL A 286 -11.31 14.43 -5.11
CA VAL A 286 -12.72 14.00 -5.15
C VAL A 286 -12.78 12.50 -4.94
N SER A 287 -13.64 12.05 -4.02
CA SER A 287 -13.99 10.65 -3.83
C SER A 287 -15.46 10.45 -4.18
N ILE A 288 -15.74 9.52 -5.08
CA ILE A 288 -17.11 9.16 -5.49
C ILE A 288 -17.35 7.70 -5.13
N SER A 289 -18.36 7.45 -4.32
CA SER A 289 -18.72 6.10 -3.87
C SER A 289 -20.08 5.70 -4.40
N PHE A 290 -20.21 4.48 -4.93
CA PHE A 290 -21.46 3.94 -5.42
C PHE A 290 -22.12 3.09 -4.33
N ALA A 291 -23.24 3.57 -3.81
CA ALA A 291 -24.10 2.85 -2.90
C ALA A 291 -25.28 2.24 -3.68
N SER A 292 -25.42 0.93 -3.63
CA SER A 292 -26.47 0.22 -4.35
C SER A 292 -27.10 -0.82 -3.44
N GLU A 293 -28.12 -1.50 -3.95
CA GLU A 293 -28.81 -2.59 -3.26
C GLU A 293 -27.87 -3.66 -2.70
N ASP A 294 -26.69 -3.85 -3.34
CA ASP A 294 -25.73 -4.90 -2.97
C ASP A 294 -24.82 -4.50 -1.81
N ASN A 295 -24.61 -3.20 -1.54
CA ASN A 295 -23.55 -2.74 -0.64
C ASN A 295 -23.89 -1.54 0.25
N ALA A 296 -25.06 -0.90 0.10
CA ALA A 296 -25.44 0.27 0.90
C ALA A 296 -25.48 0.01 2.40
N PHE A 297 -25.66 -1.25 2.82
CA PHE A 297 -25.64 -1.66 4.22
C PHE A 297 -24.28 -1.49 4.90
N LEU A 298 -23.20 -1.29 4.14
CA LEU A 298 -21.83 -1.03 4.65
C LEU A 298 -21.63 0.43 5.09
N LEU A 299 -22.49 1.37 4.63
CA LEU A 299 -22.35 2.79 4.94
C LEU A 299 -22.32 3.12 6.43
N PRO A 300 -23.20 2.54 7.28
CA PRO A 300 -23.23 2.88 8.72
C PRO A 300 -21.90 2.60 9.43
N GLU A 301 -21.19 1.52 9.08
CA GLU A 301 -19.90 1.19 9.68
C GLU A 301 -18.79 2.15 9.21
N ILE A 302 -18.84 2.55 7.93
CA ILE A 302 -17.92 3.56 7.36
C ILE A 302 -18.16 4.92 8.04
N GLU A 303 -19.41 5.35 8.18
CA GLU A 303 -19.78 6.60 8.87
C GLU A 303 -19.36 6.61 10.34
N ALA A 304 -19.51 5.47 11.03
CA ALA A 304 -19.07 5.31 12.41
C ALA A 304 -17.55 5.49 12.54
N LEU A 305 -16.77 4.93 11.63
CA LEU A 305 -15.31 5.10 11.59
C LEU A 305 -14.91 6.55 11.29
N LEU A 306 -15.60 7.20 10.34
CA LEU A 306 -15.33 8.60 9.96
C LEU A 306 -15.77 9.60 11.01
N GLY A 307 -16.64 9.21 11.96
CA GLY A 307 -17.26 10.10 12.94
C GLY A 307 -18.17 11.15 12.32
N GLN A 308 -18.61 10.95 11.06
CA GLN A 308 -19.49 11.85 10.32
C GLN A 308 -20.37 11.09 9.34
N SER A 309 -21.56 11.63 9.06
CA SER A 309 -22.45 11.05 8.06
C SER A 309 -22.02 11.44 6.65
N LEU A 310 -22.08 10.47 5.74
CA LEU A 310 -21.84 10.66 4.32
C LEU A 310 -23.13 11.11 3.62
N LYS A 311 -23.05 12.22 2.90
CA LYS A 311 -24.21 12.74 2.16
C LYS A 311 -24.51 11.87 0.94
N CYS A 312 -25.50 10.99 1.07
CA CYS A 312 -26.02 10.20 -0.03
C CYS A 312 -26.92 11.05 -0.92
N THR A 313 -26.66 11.07 -2.22
CA THR A 313 -27.44 11.80 -3.21
C THR A 313 -27.77 10.91 -4.42
N GLN A 314 -28.81 11.27 -5.15
CA GLN A 314 -29.05 10.68 -6.45
C GLN A 314 -27.92 11.08 -7.43
N VAL A 315 -27.67 10.23 -8.39
CA VAL A 315 -26.69 10.54 -9.46
C VAL A 315 -27.13 11.81 -10.19
N PRO A 316 -26.25 12.81 -10.36
CA PRO A 316 -26.55 13.99 -11.16
C PRO A 316 -27.03 13.64 -12.57
N VAL A 317 -27.99 14.39 -13.10
CA VAL A 317 -28.68 14.08 -14.39
C VAL A 317 -27.69 14.05 -15.55
N ASP A 318 -26.68 14.89 -15.53
CA ASP A 318 -25.57 14.93 -16.50
C ASP A 318 -24.69 13.67 -16.49
N LEU A 319 -24.63 12.97 -15.36
CA LEU A 319 -23.91 11.71 -15.24
C LEU A 319 -24.77 10.47 -15.55
N VAL A 320 -26.09 10.63 -15.72
CA VAL A 320 -27.00 9.53 -16.09
C VAL A 320 -27.19 9.44 -17.60
N ASN A 321 -27.30 10.59 -18.29
CA ASN A 321 -27.78 10.71 -19.67
C ASN A 321 -26.71 11.04 -20.71
N SER A 322 -25.42 10.83 -20.40
CA SER A 322 -24.32 11.12 -21.34
C SER A 322 -23.93 9.94 -22.19
#